data_452b7f5ea1467f6e99d212893899c92e
#
_entry.id   452b7f5ea1467f6e99d212893899c92e
#
_cell.length_a   1.000
_cell.length_b   1.000
_cell.length_c   1.000
_cell.angle_alpha   90.00
_cell.angle_beta   90.00
_cell.angle_gamma   90.00
#
_symmetry.space_group_name_H-M   'P 1'
#
loop_
_entity.id
_entity.type
_entity.pdbx_description
1 polymer ?
#
loop_
_entity_poly.entity_id
_entity_poly.type
_entity_poly.pdbx_seq_one_letter_code
_entity_poly.pdbx_strand_id
1 'polypeptide(L)'
;MKKFFQETNIKEEKGDLFSIEDSSPIFAHCVSSDGKMDAGIAKQFVRRYGDGLQGSVDGFEVGDAVPYKNGDTKIYNLITKEKYWKKPTFKSIQSSLQSLKNRLVKNNEEKVYMPRIASGLDGKNWSKVKAKIKDVFDGSDIQITIRFL
;
A
#
# COMPACT_ATOMS: atom_id res chain seq x y z
N MET A 1 -23.29 10.60 10.64
CA MET A 1 -24.25 9.59 10.19
C MET A 1 -23.66 8.76 9.06
N LYS A 2 -23.81 7.48 9.14
CA LYS A 2 -23.29 6.58 8.13
C LYS A 2 -24.22 6.59 6.91
N LYS A 3 -23.65 6.69 5.72
CA LYS A 3 -24.43 6.68 4.48
C LYS A 3 -24.83 5.26 4.12
N PHE A 4 -26.06 5.07 3.63
CA PHE A 4 -26.52 3.78 3.16
C PHE A 4 -25.83 3.32 1.89
N PHE A 5 -25.49 4.26 1.02
CA PHE A 5 -24.89 3.99 -0.28
C PHE A 5 -23.48 4.53 -0.31
N GLN A 6 -22.74 4.20 0.73
CA GLN A 6 -21.37 4.66 0.80
C GLN A 6 -20.52 3.93 -0.21
N GLU A 7 -20.01 4.64 -1.18
CA GLU A 7 -19.05 4.12 -2.11
C GLU A 7 -17.68 4.11 -1.47
N THR A 8 -16.79 3.23 -1.96
CA THR A 8 -15.40 3.25 -1.56
C THR A 8 -14.81 4.60 -1.98
N ASN A 9 -14.18 5.28 -1.05
CA ASN A 9 -13.61 6.60 -1.28
C ASN A 9 -12.24 6.49 -1.94
N ILE A 10 -12.22 6.08 -3.21
CA ILE A 10 -10.99 5.96 -4.00
C ILE A 10 -10.90 7.12 -4.97
N LYS A 11 -9.79 7.83 -4.91
CA LYS A 11 -9.45 8.89 -5.84
C LYS A 11 -8.18 8.47 -6.59
N GLU A 12 -8.26 8.47 -7.89
CA GLU A 12 -7.10 8.15 -8.72
C GLU A 12 -6.75 9.38 -9.55
N GLU A 13 -5.49 9.83 -9.46
CA GLU A 13 -5.06 11.05 -10.11
C GLU A 13 -3.63 10.94 -10.64
N LYS A 14 -3.36 11.63 -11.74
CA LYS A 14 -2.02 11.70 -12.30
C LYS A 14 -1.15 12.64 -11.46
N GLY A 15 0.05 12.21 -11.13
CA GLY A 15 0.99 13.01 -10.37
C GLY A 15 2.01 12.16 -9.61
N ASP A 16 3.00 12.83 -9.05
CA ASP A 16 4.02 12.20 -8.22
C ASP A 16 3.41 11.87 -6.85
N LEU A 17 3.53 10.60 -6.45
CA LEU A 17 3.08 10.15 -5.13
C LEU A 17 3.70 10.96 -3.99
N PHE A 18 4.99 11.29 -4.14
CA PHE A 18 5.74 11.97 -3.07
C PHE A 18 5.54 13.49 -3.03
N SER A 19 4.79 14.05 -3.97
CA SER A 19 4.44 15.47 -3.96
C SER A 19 3.09 15.76 -3.30
N ILE A 20 2.46 14.75 -2.72
CA ILE A 20 1.22 14.93 -1.94
C ILE A 20 1.49 15.85 -0.76
N GLU A 21 0.68 16.89 -0.63
CA GLU A 21 0.79 17.82 0.49
C GLU A 21 0.03 17.29 1.69
N ASP A 22 0.77 16.68 2.61
CA ASP A 22 0.23 16.14 3.85
C ASP A 22 1.37 16.13 4.86
N SER A 23 1.17 16.75 6.01
CA SER A 23 2.21 16.83 7.05
C SER A 23 2.47 15.50 7.74
N SER A 24 1.52 14.56 7.68
CA SER A 24 1.62 13.25 8.30
C SER A 24 1.11 12.18 7.35
N PRO A 25 1.78 11.98 6.21
CA PRO A 25 1.27 11.07 5.20
C PRO A 25 1.36 9.61 5.64
N ILE A 26 0.38 8.83 5.18
CA ILE A 26 0.34 7.38 5.35
C ILE A 26 0.39 6.78 3.96
N PHE A 27 1.49 6.08 3.66
CA PHE A 27 1.68 5.44 2.36
C PHE A 27 1.49 3.93 2.46
N ALA A 28 1.20 3.29 1.34
CA ALA A 28 1.24 1.84 1.20
C ALA A 28 1.87 1.50 -0.14
N HIS A 29 2.73 0.47 -0.14
CA HIS A 29 3.34 -0.05 -1.35
C HIS A 29 3.57 -1.55 -1.23
N CYS A 30 3.71 -2.24 -2.36
CA CYS A 30 3.93 -3.68 -2.38
C CYS A 30 5.41 -4.02 -2.29
N VAL A 31 5.73 -5.02 -1.47
CA VAL A 31 7.09 -5.48 -1.24
C VAL A 31 7.14 -7.01 -1.19
N SER A 32 8.36 -7.55 -1.18
CA SER A 32 8.59 -8.97 -0.92
C SER A 32 9.04 -9.18 0.52
N SER A 33 8.80 -10.37 1.06
CA SER A 33 9.16 -10.67 2.46
C SER A 33 10.67 -10.74 2.68
N ASP A 34 11.47 -10.85 1.62
CA ASP A 34 12.93 -10.79 1.73
C ASP A 34 13.48 -9.38 1.98
N GLY A 35 12.62 -8.37 1.97
CA GLY A 35 13.00 -6.99 2.24
C GLY A 35 13.79 -6.30 1.13
N LYS A 36 13.92 -6.93 -0.02
CA LYS A 36 14.70 -6.33 -1.11
C LYS A 36 13.86 -5.28 -1.84
N MET A 37 14.30 -4.04 -1.77
CA MET A 37 13.59 -2.88 -2.31
C MET A 37 14.50 -2.08 -3.25
N ASP A 38 15.08 -2.77 -4.24
CA ASP A 38 16.13 -2.20 -5.09
C ASP A 38 15.61 -1.63 -6.42
N ALA A 39 14.31 -1.70 -6.66
CA ALA A 39 13.75 -1.30 -7.95
C ALA A 39 12.38 -0.65 -7.78
N GLY A 40 11.98 0.12 -8.79
CA GLY A 40 10.66 0.73 -8.86
C GLY A 40 10.38 1.70 -7.73
N ILE A 41 9.10 1.76 -7.33
CA ILE A 41 8.64 2.66 -6.29
C ILE A 41 9.26 2.33 -4.92
N ALA A 42 9.51 1.05 -4.64
CA ALA A 42 10.11 0.65 -3.37
C ALA A 42 11.49 1.27 -3.17
N LYS A 43 12.29 1.33 -4.23
CA LYS A 43 13.60 1.99 -4.20
C LYS A 43 13.47 3.48 -3.85
N GLN A 44 12.44 4.13 -4.38
CA GLN A 44 12.20 5.54 -4.07
C GLN A 44 11.82 5.75 -2.61
N PHE A 45 11.04 4.84 -2.03
CA PHE A 45 10.72 4.88 -0.61
C PHE A 45 11.97 4.74 0.25
N VAL A 46 12.85 3.80 -0.08
CA VAL A 46 14.12 3.62 0.65
C VAL A 46 14.99 4.89 0.57
N ARG A 47 15.11 5.48 -0.61
CA ARG A 47 15.90 6.71 -0.79
C ARG A 47 15.38 7.86 0.05
N ARG A 48 14.06 7.97 0.19
CA ARG A 48 13.44 9.08 0.92
C ARG A 48 13.38 8.86 2.42
N TYR A 49 13.15 7.61 2.84
CA TYR A 49 12.83 7.31 4.24
C TYR A 49 13.84 6.39 4.92
N GLY A 50 14.90 6.02 4.23
CA GLY A 50 16.06 5.33 4.81
C GLY A 50 16.01 3.83 4.75
N ASP A 51 17.15 3.22 5.05
CA ASP A 51 17.38 1.78 4.90
C ASP A 51 16.62 0.93 5.92
N GLY A 52 16.20 1.53 7.03
CA GLY A 52 15.42 0.83 8.04
C GLY A 52 14.11 0.26 7.51
N LEU A 53 13.61 0.84 6.40
CA LEU A 53 12.40 0.36 5.74
C LEU A 53 12.55 -1.09 5.28
N GLN A 54 13.69 -1.47 4.73
CA GLN A 54 13.93 -2.82 4.25
C GLN A 54 13.89 -3.85 5.38
N GLY A 55 14.49 -3.54 6.51
CA GLY A 55 14.49 -4.43 7.67
C GLY A 55 13.15 -4.51 8.39
N SER A 56 12.26 -3.56 8.14
CA SER A 56 10.97 -3.52 8.84
C SER A 56 10.07 -4.72 8.55
N VAL A 57 10.31 -5.43 7.45
CA VAL A 57 9.52 -6.61 7.07
C VAL A 57 10.09 -7.93 7.61
N ASP A 58 11.22 -7.90 8.31
CA ASP A 58 11.84 -9.11 8.86
C ASP A 58 10.88 -9.82 9.81
N GLY A 59 10.69 -11.12 9.60
CA GLY A 59 9.81 -11.94 10.42
C GLY A 59 8.33 -11.89 10.06
N PHE A 60 7.97 -11.12 9.05
CA PHE A 60 6.59 -11.04 8.57
C PHE A 60 6.40 -11.84 7.28
N GLU A 61 5.18 -12.22 7.00
CA GLU A 61 4.84 -13.16 5.94
C GLU A 61 4.01 -12.52 4.83
N VAL A 62 3.94 -13.20 3.68
CA VAL A 62 3.04 -12.82 2.59
C VAL A 62 1.61 -12.73 3.13
N GLY A 63 0.95 -11.65 2.79
CA GLY A 63 -0.39 -11.34 3.29
C GLY A 63 -0.40 -10.33 4.43
N ASP A 64 0.76 -10.00 5.00
CA ASP A 64 0.86 -8.98 6.04
C ASP A 64 0.94 -7.58 5.45
N ALA A 65 0.55 -6.60 6.27
CA ALA A 65 0.75 -5.18 6.01
C ALA A 65 1.54 -4.61 7.19
N VAL A 66 2.82 -4.35 7.00
CA VAL A 66 3.74 -4.03 8.10
C VAL A 66 4.04 -2.54 8.13
N PRO A 67 3.73 -1.85 9.23
CA PRO A 67 4.00 -0.42 9.32
C PRO A 67 5.48 -0.13 9.58
N TYR A 68 5.93 0.98 9.03
CA TYR A 68 7.24 1.56 9.29
C TYR A 68 7.05 3.06 9.47
N LYS A 69 7.58 3.61 10.56
CA LYS A 69 7.48 5.04 10.84
C LYS A 69 8.82 5.72 10.68
N ASN A 70 8.79 6.88 10.03
CA ASN A 70 9.93 7.78 9.94
C ASN A 70 9.41 9.19 10.19
N GLY A 71 9.66 9.72 11.40
CA GLY A 71 9.08 11.00 11.79
C GLY A 71 7.56 10.95 11.75
N ASP A 72 6.97 11.90 11.03
CA ASP A 72 5.51 11.97 10.87
C ASP A 72 4.98 11.14 9.69
N THR A 73 5.86 10.48 8.96
CA THR A 73 5.49 9.63 7.83
C THR A 73 5.34 8.19 8.28
N LYS A 74 4.27 7.54 7.83
CA LYS A 74 4.04 6.12 8.07
C LYS A 74 3.92 5.42 6.73
N ILE A 75 4.58 4.28 6.60
CA ILE A 75 4.58 3.49 5.37
C ILE A 75 4.13 2.08 5.73
N TYR A 76 3.05 1.61 5.10
CA TYR A 76 2.63 0.23 5.22
C TYR A 76 3.25 -0.57 4.08
N ASN A 77 4.02 -1.58 4.45
CA ASN A 77 4.62 -2.52 3.51
C ASN A 77 3.65 -3.67 3.29
N LEU A 78 3.07 -3.74 2.10
CA LEU A 78 2.14 -4.82 1.73
C LEU A 78 2.98 -5.98 1.21
N ILE A 79 3.10 -7.04 2.00
CA ILE A 79 3.91 -8.20 1.60
C ILE A 79 3.09 -9.08 0.69
N THR A 80 3.37 -9.02 -0.60
CA THR A 80 2.57 -9.69 -1.63
C THR A 80 3.28 -10.90 -2.25
N LYS A 81 4.56 -11.09 -1.96
CA LYS A 81 5.36 -12.19 -2.50
C LYS A 81 6.55 -12.50 -1.58
N GLU A 82 7.10 -13.71 -1.67
CA GLU A 82 8.20 -14.11 -0.80
C GLU A 82 9.54 -13.54 -1.23
N LYS A 83 9.83 -13.57 -2.53
CA LYS A 83 11.10 -13.14 -3.11
C LYS A 83 10.89 -12.04 -4.13
N TYR A 84 11.84 -11.11 -4.22
CA TYR A 84 11.74 -9.96 -5.10
C TYR A 84 11.55 -10.34 -6.57
N TRP A 85 12.06 -11.49 -6.99
CA TRP A 85 11.98 -11.96 -8.39
C TRP A 85 10.71 -12.76 -8.69
N LYS A 86 9.91 -13.09 -7.68
CA LYS A 86 8.62 -13.76 -7.88
C LYS A 86 7.54 -12.75 -8.23
N LYS A 87 6.41 -13.24 -8.70
CA LYS A 87 5.23 -12.42 -8.97
C LYS A 87 4.18 -12.64 -7.88
N PRO A 88 3.49 -11.58 -7.46
CA PRO A 88 2.39 -11.74 -6.52
C PRO A 88 1.20 -12.40 -7.20
N THR A 89 0.31 -13.00 -6.39
CA THR A 89 -0.99 -13.48 -6.85
C THR A 89 -2.07 -12.48 -6.48
N PHE A 90 -3.21 -12.53 -7.14
CA PHE A 90 -4.34 -11.68 -6.73
C PHE A 90 -4.78 -12.01 -5.31
N LYS A 91 -4.67 -13.28 -4.89
CA LYS A 91 -4.96 -13.70 -3.53
C LYS A 91 -4.03 -13.06 -2.52
N SER A 92 -2.72 -13.04 -2.78
CA SER A 92 -1.75 -12.42 -1.87
C SER A 92 -1.93 -10.90 -1.80
N ILE A 93 -2.26 -10.27 -2.90
CA ILE A 93 -2.58 -8.84 -2.94
C ILE A 93 -3.81 -8.56 -2.08
N GLN A 94 -4.87 -9.34 -2.26
CA GLN A 94 -6.11 -9.17 -1.50
C GLN A 94 -5.87 -9.38 0.00
N SER A 95 -5.10 -10.40 0.37
CA SER A 95 -4.78 -10.67 1.79
C SER A 95 -4.02 -9.51 2.43
N SER A 96 -3.03 -8.95 1.73
CA SER A 96 -2.26 -7.82 2.27
C SER A 96 -3.11 -6.55 2.35
N LEU A 97 -4.03 -6.35 1.42
CA LEU A 97 -4.97 -5.23 1.47
C LEU A 97 -5.93 -5.37 2.64
N GLN A 98 -6.40 -6.59 2.93
CA GLN A 98 -7.26 -6.83 4.08
C GLN A 98 -6.50 -6.55 5.39
N SER A 99 -5.23 -6.96 5.46
CA SER A 99 -4.37 -6.65 6.61
C SER A 99 -4.18 -5.14 6.76
N LEU A 100 -3.98 -4.43 5.65
CA LEU A 100 -3.89 -2.97 5.65
C LEU A 100 -5.15 -2.34 6.24
N LYS A 101 -6.31 -2.73 5.73
CA LYS A 101 -7.58 -2.21 6.21
C LYS A 101 -7.74 -2.44 7.72
N ASN A 102 -7.43 -3.66 8.18
CA ASN A 102 -7.55 -4.00 9.59
C ASN A 102 -6.67 -3.10 10.46
N ARG A 103 -5.45 -2.81 10.01
CA ARG A 103 -4.54 -1.93 10.75
C ARG A 103 -5.01 -0.47 10.74
N LEU A 104 -5.47 0.02 9.59
CA LEU A 104 -5.97 1.39 9.47
C LEU A 104 -7.18 1.60 10.40
N VAL A 105 -8.10 0.66 10.41
CA VAL A 105 -9.29 0.72 11.28
C VAL A 105 -8.88 0.68 12.75
N LYS A 106 -8.01 -0.25 13.12
CA LYS A 106 -7.54 -0.41 14.50
C LYS A 106 -6.86 0.86 15.01
N ASN A 107 -6.11 1.54 14.17
CA ASN A 107 -5.33 2.72 14.54
C ASN A 107 -6.09 4.04 14.32
N ASN A 108 -7.36 3.96 13.92
CA ASN A 108 -8.18 5.14 13.58
C ASN A 108 -7.54 6.02 12.50
N GLU A 109 -6.90 5.37 11.53
CA GLU A 109 -6.29 6.03 10.39
C GLU A 109 -7.28 6.01 9.23
N GLU A 110 -7.62 7.17 8.71
CA GLU A 110 -8.72 7.33 7.74
C GLU A 110 -8.24 7.66 6.33
N LYS A 111 -6.95 7.62 6.09
CA LYS A 111 -6.37 7.94 4.79
C LYS A 111 -5.18 7.05 4.49
N VAL A 112 -4.97 6.78 3.21
CA VAL A 112 -3.75 6.11 2.74
C VAL A 112 -3.47 6.54 1.29
N TYR A 113 -2.21 6.76 0.99
CA TYR A 113 -1.72 7.12 -0.34
C TYR A 113 -0.92 5.97 -0.91
N MET A 114 -1.19 5.61 -2.15
CA MET A 114 -0.48 4.49 -2.78
C MET A 114 -0.29 4.71 -4.28
N PRO A 115 0.71 4.07 -4.88
CA PRO A 115 0.82 4.05 -6.33
C PRO A 115 -0.19 3.03 -6.88
N ARG A 116 -0.18 2.83 -8.20
CA ARG A 116 -0.90 1.68 -8.79
C ARG A 116 -0.16 0.41 -8.41
N ILE A 117 -0.47 -0.09 -7.21
CA ILE A 117 0.23 -1.24 -6.63
C ILE A 117 0.18 -2.46 -7.55
N ALA A 118 1.25 -3.27 -7.50
CA ALA A 118 1.37 -4.53 -8.25
C ALA A 118 1.27 -4.40 -9.77
N SER A 119 1.19 -3.20 -10.32
CA SER A 119 0.95 -2.98 -11.75
C SER A 119 2.14 -2.36 -12.49
N GLY A 120 3.23 -2.07 -11.78
CA GLY A 120 4.49 -1.67 -12.38
C GLY A 120 5.33 -2.87 -12.74
N LEU A 121 6.43 -3.09 -12.02
CA LEU A 121 7.35 -4.21 -12.27
C LEU A 121 6.68 -5.58 -12.09
N ASP A 122 5.70 -5.69 -11.20
CA ASP A 122 4.95 -6.94 -10.99
C ASP A 122 3.99 -7.27 -12.13
N GLY A 123 3.64 -6.29 -12.95
CA GLY A 123 2.92 -6.50 -14.19
C GLY A 123 1.47 -6.95 -14.09
N LYS A 124 0.83 -6.81 -12.93
CA LYS A 124 -0.58 -7.16 -12.76
C LYS A 124 -1.50 -6.17 -13.48
N ASN A 125 -2.62 -6.66 -13.98
CA ASN A 125 -3.62 -5.80 -14.60
C ASN A 125 -4.20 -4.84 -13.57
N TRP A 126 -4.04 -3.54 -13.81
CA TRP A 126 -4.43 -2.52 -12.84
C TRP A 126 -5.92 -2.53 -12.54
N SER A 127 -6.78 -2.70 -13.55
CA SER A 127 -8.22 -2.69 -13.28
C SER A 127 -8.65 -3.84 -12.37
N LYS A 128 -7.98 -4.99 -12.46
CA LYS A 128 -8.23 -6.12 -11.56
C LYS A 128 -7.71 -5.85 -10.16
N VAL A 129 -6.54 -5.25 -10.03
CA VAL A 129 -6.00 -4.84 -8.72
C VAL A 129 -6.91 -3.79 -8.08
N LYS A 130 -7.32 -2.80 -8.85
CA LYS A 130 -8.22 -1.75 -8.35
C LYS A 130 -9.55 -2.34 -7.86
N ALA A 131 -10.08 -3.35 -8.55
CA ALA A 131 -11.28 -4.05 -8.12
C ALA A 131 -11.08 -4.71 -6.73
N LYS A 132 -9.91 -5.28 -6.46
CA LYS A 132 -9.59 -5.84 -5.16
C LYS A 132 -9.55 -4.77 -4.08
N ILE A 133 -8.99 -3.60 -4.39
CA ILE A 133 -8.98 -2.47 -3.45
C ILE A 133 -10.41 -2.06 -3.12
N LYS A 134 -11.26 -1.92 -4.11
CA LYS A 134 -12.66 -1.58 -3.91
C LYS A 134 -13.37 -2.60 -3.03
N ASP A 135 -13.19 -3.88 -3.31
CA ASP A 135 -13.84 -4.95 -2.55
C ASP A 135 -13.43 -4.93 -1.09
N VAL A 136 -12.13 -4.79 -0.83
CA VAL A 136 -11.60 -4.81 0.54
C VAL A 136 -12.08 -3.61 1.34
N PHE A 137 -12.07 -2.42 0.74
CA PHE A 137 -12.39 -1.19 1.45
C PHE A 137 -13.85 -0.77 1.35
N ASP A 138 -14.68 -1.57 0.71
CA ASP A 138 -16.10 -1.30 0.58
C ASP A 138 -16.75 -1.10 1.95
N GLY A 139 -17.56 -0.05 2.07
CA GLY A 139 -18.25 0.27 3.32
C GLY A 139 -17.39 0.94 4.37
N SER A 140 -16.09 1.15 4.12
CA SER A 140 -15.23 1.87 5.06
C SER A 140 -15.24 3.37 4.78
N ASP A 141 -14.81 4.17 5.77
CA ASP A 141 -14.66 5.61 5.63
C ASP A 141 -13.23 6.01 5.23
N ILE A 142 -12.37 5.03 4.91
CA ILE A 142 -10.99 5.28 4.59
C ILE A 142 -10.86 5.92 3.21
N GLN A 143 -10.17 7.05 3.14
CA GLN A 143 -9.87 7.74 1.89
C GLN A 143 -8.62 7.15 1.26
N ILE A 144 -8.73 6.65 0.05
CA ILE A 144 -7.60 6.08 -0.68
C ILE A 144 -7.28 6.98 -1.87
N THR A 145 -6.07 7.49 -1.89
CA THR A 145 -5.58 8.28 -3.01
C THR A 145 -4.51 7.49 -3.75
N ILE A 146 -4.74 7.27 -5.03
CA ILE A 146 -3.83 6.55 -5.90
C ILE A 146 -3.23 7.54 -6.88
N ARG A 147 -1.90 7.64 -6.89
CA ARG A 147 -1.19 8.50 -7.85
C ARG A 147 -0.34 7.68 -8.80
N PHE A 148 -0.32 8.12 -10.06
CA PHE A 148 0.45 7.50 -11.13
C PHE A 148 1.05 8.58 -12.02
N LEU A 149 2.18 8.29 -12.60
CA LEU A 149 2.89 9.19 -13.53
C LEU A 149 2.40 9.08 -14.97
#